data_4501e5eb86ed937f89cd0c41ec700d5a
#
_entry.id   4501e5eb86ed937f89cd0c41ec700d5a
#
_cell.length_a   1.000
_cell.length_b   1.000
_cell.length_c   1.000
_cell.angle_alpha   90.00
_cell.angle_beta   90.00
_cell.angle_gamma   90.00
#
_symmetry.space_group_name_H-M   'P 1'
#
loop_
_entity.id
_entity.type
_entity.pdbx_description
1 polymer ?
#
loop_
_entity_poly.entity_id
_entity_poly.type
_entity_poly.pdbx_seq_one_letter_code
_entity_poly.pdbx_strand_id
1 'polypeptide(L)'
;MRKLQITIAAVVLVGCAAKQKEFDASNKIKGRDVKISYTNKTAKASDISMRKASEADEVFTPLFNGRNLQGWVAVGSTDAFIVKDSAIFSTGAGPYPSWLRSEREYENFVLRFEYKTEGWYEGGVLLHAPLDGPGSKLGFKIHLRHEQKAYGLRSPGAIYDAAAPRSIANLPSGQWNYCEIKCDWPHLRVTLNDELIHDISMDTEAAFKHRLRRGFIGIQNIGCRASFRNIQIRKLPNREQIWQPLFQSGMAGMLEKGHSDWHMEEEVLTGQGKDGVAVTKAEFSSPFELQVWVKTIVNGNGGVLFNGGHGRLEVQCFNAPDSTNPTGSFYNIAPAKRLLSRDQEWFLLQIFNRGSTAEVLVNGESVSHARDLKPPYRGSIGFQHHTPGGSIQYRAARIRAIE
;
A
#
# COMPACT_ATOMS: atom_id res chain seq x y z
N MET A 1 -14.78 -37.94 40.16
CA MET A 1 -14.75 -36.48 40.13
C MET A 1 -13.30 -36.01 40.31
N ARG A 2 -12.56 -35.78 39.21
CA ARG A 2 -11.20 -35.22 39.22
C ARG A 2 -11.28 -33.78 38.74
N LYS A 3 -10.94 -32.86 39.60
CA LYS A 3 -10.86 -31.42 39.29
C LYS A 3 -9.65 -31.19 38.37
N LEU A 4 -9.91 -30.68 37.18
CA LEU A 4 -8.87 -30.19 36.28
C LEU A 4 -8.53 -28.75 36.70
N GLN A 5 -7.37 -28.56 37.27
CA GLN A 5 -6.80 -27.22 37.53
C GLN A 5 -6.17 -26.77 36.24
N ILE A 6 -6.74 -25.69 35.65
CA ILE A 6 -6.14 -24.97 34.53
C ILE A 6 -5.16 -23.95 35.12
N THR A 7 -3.87 -24.22 34.98
CA THR A 7 -2.82 -23.27 35.29
C THR A 7 -2.72 -22.30 34.11
N ILE A 8 -3.20 -21.07 34.28
CA ILE A 8 -2.94 -19.98 33.33
C ILE A 8 -1.52 -19.53 33.60
N ALA A 9 -0.58 -19.99 32.77
CA ALA A 9 0.77 -19.46 32.75
C ALA A 9 0.77 -18.09 32.11
N ALA A 10 1.16 -17.09 32.88
CA ALA A 10 1.43 -15.75 32.41
C ALA A 10 2.59 -15.76 31.41
N VAL A 11 2.29 -15.63 30.12
CA VAL A 11 3.26 -15.34 29.07
C VAL A 11 3.06 -13.89 28.64
N VAL A 12 3.52 -12.99 29.48
CA VAL A 12 3.64 -11.57 29.13
C VAL A 12 5.04 -11.14 29.54
N LEU A 13 5.81 -10.63 28.58
CA LEU A 13 7.15 -10.04 28.66
C LEU A 13 8.33 -10.85 28.07
N VAL A 14 8.19 -11.41 26.88
CA VAL A 14 9.38 -11.86 26.09
C VAL A 14 9.25 -11.51 24.59
N GLY A 15 8.52 -10.46 24.23
CA GLY A 15 8.34 -10.05 22.85
C GLY A 15 9.43 -9.12 22.27
N CYS A 16 10.15 -8.37 23.10
CA CYS A 16 11.09 -7.35 22.64
C CYS A 16 12.59 -7.68 22.80
N ALA A 17 12.94 -8.75 23.50
CA ALA A 17 14.36 -9.00 23.83
C ALA A 17 15.01 -10.23 23.18
N ALA A 18 14.29 -11.05 22.46
CA ALA A 18 14.82 -12.30 21.95
C ALA A 18 14.63 -12.44 20.44
N LYS A 19 15.47 -11.76 19.65
CA LYS A 19 15.95 -12.18 18.33
C LYS A 19 17.04 -11.24 17.82
N GLN A 20 18.10 -11.11 18.56
CA GLN A 20 19.38 -10.68 18.03
C GLN A 20 20.12 -11.93 17.56
N LYS A 21 19.71 -12.48 16.40
CA LYS A 21 20.62 -13.24 15.56
C LYS A 21 21.16 -12.27 14.53
N GLU A 22 22.47 -12.06 14.58
CA GLU A 22 23.24 -11.37 13.56
C GLU A 22 22.89 -11.97 12.20
N PHE A 23 22.23 -11.18 11.38
CA PHE A 23 22.10 -11.44 9.96
C PHE A 23 23.25 -10.72 9.28
N ASP A 24 24.22 -11.50 8.86
CA ASP A 24 25.36 -11.05 8.07
C ASP A 24 24.82 -10.44 6.75
N ALA A 25 24.97 -9.14 6.59
CA ALA A 25 24.45 -8.39 5.46
C ALA A 25 25.48 -8.41 4.31
N SER A 26 25.73 -9.59 3.75
CA SER A 26 26.48 -9.71 2.49
C SER A 26 25.55 -9.99 1.31
N ASN A 27 24.67 -9.06 0.99
CA ASN A 27 24.05 -9.00 -0.33
C ASN A 27 24.64 -7.82 -1.10
N LYS A 28 25.70 -8.08 -1.84
CA LYS A 28 26.24 -7.17 -2.87
C LYS A 28 25.18 -7.01 -3.97
N ILE A 29 24.42 -5.93 -3.91
CA ILE A 29 23.68 -5.42 -5.06
C ILE A 29 24.72 -4.74 -5.96
N LYS A 30 24.93 -5.29 -7.16
CA LYS A 30 25.81 -4.70 -8.17
C LYS A 30 25.39 -3.27 -8.51
N GLY A 31 26.26 -2.32 -8.22
CA GLY A 31 26.40 -1.06 -8.92
C GLY A 31 25.72 0.17 -8.32
N ARG A 32 26.15 0.61 -7.14
CA ARG A 32 26.41 1.99 -6.72
C ARG A 32 26.79 1.97 -5.24
N ASP A 33 28.02 2.42 -4.93
CA ASP A 33 28.41 2.71 -3.56
C ASP A 33 27.66 3.95 -3.10
N VAL A 34 26.59 3.75 -2.30
CA VAL A 34 25.90 4.86 -1.61
C VAL A 34 26.71 5.20 -0.38
N LYS A 35 27.50 6.28 -0.44
CA LYS A 35 28.15 6.86 0.73
C LYS A 35 27.08 7.51 1.62
N ILE A 36 26.75 6.87 2.72
CA ILE A 36 25.85 7.44 3.75
C ILE A 36 26.71 8.28 4.67
N SER A 37 26.43 9.61 4.73
CA SER A 37 27.10 10.51 5.67
C SER A 37 26.38 10.49 7.03
N TYR A 38 27.15 10.54 8.12
CA TYR A 38 26.60 10.67 9.47
C TYR A 38 26.75 12.12 9.93
N THR A 39 25.63 12.76 10.31
CA THR A 39 25.67 14.09 10.91
C THR A 39 25.38 13.96 12.40
N ASN A 40 26.40 14.15 13.23
CA ASN A 40 26.25 14.28 14.68
C ASN A 40 25.77 15.71 14.98
N LYS A 41 24.47 15.97 14.88
CA LYS A 41 23.90 17.25 15.33
C LYS A 41 23.07 17.05 16.59
N THR A 42 23.52 17.66 17.68
CA THR A 42 22.68 17.94 18.85
C THR A 42 21.88 19.19 18.58
N ALA A 43 20.66 19.07 18.07
CA ALA A 43 19.75 20.19 17.94
C ALA A 43 19.20 20.58 19.31
N LYS A 44 19.30 21.86 19.67
CA LYS A 44 18.63 22.38 20.89
C LYS A 44 17.12 22.35 20.65
N ALA A 45 16.38 21.77 21.59
CA ALA A 45 14.92 21.60 21.51
C ALA A 45 14.13 22.91 21.35
N SER A 46 14.76 24.07 21.64
CA SER A 46 14.17 25.39 21.48
C SER A 46 14.12 25.92 20.05
N ASP A 47 14.94 25.40 19.13
CA ASP A 47 15.05 25.96 17.78
C ASP A 47 14.10 25.29 16.77
N ILE A 48 13.47 24.20 17.18
CA ILE A 48 12.52 23.47 16.32
C ILE A 48 11.12 24.11 16.33
N SER A 49 10.77 24.86 17.37
CA SER A 49 9.42 25.45 17.54
C SER A 49 9.17 26.74 16.77
N MET A 50 10.18 27.35 16.19
CA MET A 50 10.06 28.64 15.47
C MET A 50 10.70 28.60 14.08
N ARG A 51 10.25 27.74 13.18
CA ARG A 51 10.45 28.02 11.77
C ARG A 51 9.35 28.94 11.28
N LYS A 52 9.78 30.18 11.08
CA LYS A 52 8.99 31.26 10.49
C LYS A 52 8.32 30.78 9.19
N ALA A 53 7.03 31.06 9.11
CA ALA A 53 6.30 31.22 7.87
C ALA A 53 7.05 32.26 6.98
N SER A 54 7.87 31.78 6.07
CA SER A 54 8.52 32.60 5.02
C SER A 54 8.22 32.08 3.62
N GLU A 55 7.07 31.39 3.45
CA GLU A 55 6.42 31.21 2.17
C GLU A 55 4.98 31.66 2.37
N ALA A 56 4.72 32.92 1.95
CA ALA A 56 3.41 33.52 1.98
C ALA A 56 2.39 32.62 1.27
N ASP A 57 1.20 32.43 1.89
CA ASP A 57 -0.04 31.87 1.37
C ASP A 57 -0.18 30.33 1.25
N GLU A 58 0.64 29.53 1.88
CA GLU A 58 0.44 28.07 1.90
C GLU A 58 -0.33 27.60 3.15
N VAL A 59 -1.65 27.47 3.04
CA VAL A 59 -2.50 27.10 4.18
C VAL A 59 -2.39 25.60 4.47
N PHE A 60 -1.73 25.24 5.57
CA PHE A 60 -1.79 23.91 6.16
C PHE A 60 -3.04 23.74 7.01
N THR A 61 -3.71 22.60 6.88
CA THR A 61 -4.83 22.22 7.73
C THR A 61 -4.37 21.17 8.73
N PRO A 62 -4.78 21.25 10.01
CA PRO A 62 -4.50 20.21 10.97
C PRO A 62 -5.13 18.88 10.51
N LEU A 63 -4.33 17.81 10.42
CA LEU A 63 -4.80 16.45 10.22
C LEU A 63 -5.09 15.79 11.58
N PHE A 64 -4.46 16.27 12.64
CA PHE A 64 -4.74 15.89 14.02
C PHE A 64 -4.98 17.16 14.85
N ASN A 65 -6.08 17.15 15.63
CA ASN A 65 -6.56 18.30 16.40
C ASN A 65 -5.89 18.47 17.79
N GLY A 66 -5.00 17.55 18.18
CA GLY A 66 -4.33 17.55 19.49
C GLY A 66 -5.19 17.09 20.67
N ARG A 67 -6.46 16.73 20.47
CA ARG A 67 -7.44 16.44 21.55
C ARG A 67 -8.05 15.05 21.48
N ASN A 68 -8.36 14.57 20.29
CA ASN A 68 -9.00 13.26 20.07
C ASN A 68 -8.65 12.72 18.68
N LEU A 69 -9.04 11.49 18.39
CA LEU A 69 -8.77 10.81 17.13
C LEU A 69 -9.82 11.12 16.04
N GLN A 70 -10.57 12.21 16.14
CA GLN A 70 -11.48 12.63 15.07
C GLN A 70 -10.71 12.85 13.76
N GLY A 71 -11.21 12.31 12.64
CA GLY A 71 -10.52 12.30 11.35
C GLY A 71 -9.55 11.13 11.17
N TRP A 72 -9.50 10.21 12.17
CA TRP A 72 -8.68 9.02 12.15
C TRP A 72 -9.50 7.76 12.41
N VAL A 73 -9.12 6.65 11.80
CA VAL A 73 -9.76 5.34 11.94
C VAL A 73 -8.72 4.30 12.32
N ALA A 74 -8.93 3.61 13.44
CA ALA A 74 -8.11 2.47 13.84
C ALA A 74 -8.47 1.25 12.99
N VAL A 75 -7.46 0.57 12.46
CA VAL A 75 -7.58 -0.68 11.71
C VAL A 75 -6.81 -1.77 12.42
N GLY A 76 -7.49 -2.86 12.73
CA GLY A 76 -6.97 -4.00 13.51
C GLY A 76 -7.24 -3.85 14.99
N SER A 77 -6.46 -3.08 15.74
CA SER A 77 -6.64 -2.89 17.19
C SER A 77 -7.04 -1.46 17.52
N THR A 78 -8.18 -1.29 18.22
CA THR A 78 -8.65 0.01 18.71
C THR A 78 -7.80 0.54 19.86
N ASP A 79 -7.18 -0.33 20.66
CA ASP A 79 -6.39 0.03 21.85
C ASP A 79 -4.93 0.38 21.51
N ALA A 80 -4.57 0.22 20.25
CA ALA A 80 -3.21 0.49 19.78
C ALA A 80 -2.86 1.99 19.81
N PHE A 81 -3.85 2.87 19.81
CA PHE A 81 -3.64 4.32 19.72
C PHE A 81 -4.56 5.07 20.69
N ILE A 82 -3.96 5.98 21.44
CA ILE A 82 -4.67 6.90 22.33
C ILE A 82 -4.14 8.33 22.12
N VAL A 83 -4.86 9.30 22.63
CA VAL A 83 -4.35 10.67 22.72
C VAL A 83 -3.79 10.90 24.11
N LYS A 84 -2.52 11.30 24.18
CA LYS A 84 -1.80 11.61 25.41
C LYS A 84 -0.88 12.81 25.19
N ASP A 85 -0.89 13.77 26.10
CA ASP A 85 -0.03 14.97 26.06
C ASP A 85 -0.12 15.71 24.69
N SER A 86 -1.35 15.89 24.19
CA SER A 86 -1.65 16.49 22.87
C SER A 86 -0.97 15.81 21.69
N ALA A 87 -0.64 14.53 21.81
CA ALA A 87 -0.07 13.69 20.77
C ALA A 87 -0.88 12.40 20.58
N ILE A 88 -0.89 11.86 19.36
CA ILE A 88 -1.28 10.47 19.13
C ILE A 88 -0.17 9.59 19.67
N PHE A 89 -0.52 8.73 20.60
CA PHE A 89 0.42 7.80 21.24
C PHE A 89 0.12 6.38 20.79
N SER A 90 1.10 5.75 20.12
CA SER A 90 1.09 4.31 19.88
C SER A 90 1.46 3.59 21.15
N THR A 91 0.51 2.82 21.71
CA THR A 91 0.67 2.13 23.00
C THR A 91 1.54 0.89 22.91
N GLY A 92 1.70 0.35 21.70
CA GLY A 92 2.29 -0.96 21.49
C GLY A 92 1.34 -2.12 21.80
N ALA A 93 0.08 -1.86 22.11
CA ALA A 93 -0.92 -2.89 22.40
C ALA A 93 -1.57 -3.47 21.14
N GLY A 94 -2.20 -4.63 21.31
CA GLY A 94 -3.09 -5.26 20.34
C GLY A 94 -2.40 -6.22 19.38
N PRO A 95 -3.21 -6.89 18.52
CA PRO A 95 -2.69 -7.73 17.47
C PRO A 95 -1.97 -6.92 16.38
N TYR A 96 -0.97 -7.51 15.76
CA TYR A 96 -0.25 -6.92 14.63
C TYR A 96 -0.52 -7.71 13.34
N PRO A 97 -0.49 -7.03 12.18
CA PRO A 97 -0.32 -5.59 11.98
C PRO A 97 -1.61 -4.83 12.29
N SER A 98 -1.48 -3.66 12.92
CA SER A 98 -2.56 -2.68 13.07
C SER A 98 -2.03 -1.29 12.75
N TRP A 99 -2.91 -0.35 12.44
CA TRP A 99 -2.53 1.00 12.09
C TRP A 99 -3.67 1.99 12.33
N LEU A 100 -3.31 3.25 12.52
CA LEU A 100 -4.24 4.36 12.59
C LEU A 100 -4.17 5.11 11.27
N ARG A 101 -5.26 5.15 10.50
CA ARG A 101 -5.31 5.83 9.20
C ARG A 101 -6.17 7.08 9.23
N SER A 102 -5.88 8.02 8.34
CA SER A 102 -6.79 9.12 8.03
C SER A 102 -8.15 8.59 7.54
N GLU A 103 -9.24 9.33 7.80
CA GLU A 103 -10.56 8.99 7.23
C GLU A 103 -10.57 9.13 5.71
N ARG A 104 -9.82 10.11 5.17
CA ARG A 104 -9.79 10.44 3.75
C ARG A 104 -8.51 9.97 3.10
N GLU A 105 -8.59 9.68 1.83
CA GLU A 105 -7.45 9.44 0.97
C GLU A 105 -6.85 10.76 0.47
N TYR A 106 -5.55 10.73 0.19
CA TYR A 106 -4.77 11.84 -0.34
C TYR A 106 -3.98 11.38 -1.56
N GLU A 107 -3.77 12.28 -2.51
CA GLU A 107 -3.01 12.04 -3.74
C GLU A 107 -1.73 12.88 -3.73
N ASN A 108 -1.80 14.18 -4.07
CA ASN A 108 -0.67 15.08 -3.96
C ASN A 108 -0.81 15.96 -2.72
N PHE A 109 0.23 16.04 -1.92
CA PHE A 109 0.20 16.77 -0.65
C PHE A 109 1.59 17.11 -0.13
N VAL A 110 1.64 18.04 0.81
CA VAL A 110 2.74 18.21 1.77
C VAL A 110 2.21 17.80 3.14
N LEU A 111 2.87 16.86 3.78
CA LEU A 111 2.58 16.37 5.13
C LEU A 111 3.69 16.80 6.06
N ARG A 112 3.35 17.45 7.19
CA ARG A 112 4.27 17.80 8.26
C ARG A 112 3.85 17.13 9.54
N PHE A 113 4.80 16.60 10.30
CA PHE A 113 4.53 16.04 11.63
C PHE A 113 5.79 16.01 12.47
N GLU A 114 5.59 15.93 13.78
CA GLU A 114 6.64 15.59 14.72
C GLU A 114 6.41 14.20 15.28
N TYR A 115 7.49 13.45 15.48
CA TYR A 115 7.44 12.14 16.13
C TYR A 115 8.53 11.98 17.16
N LYS A 116 8.25 11.15 18.18
CA LYS A 116 9.19 10.77 19.24
C LYS A 116 9.03 9.29 19.52
N THR A 117 10.11 8.52 19.41
CA THR A 117 10.12 7.10 19.77
C THR A 117 10.41 6.93 21.27
N GLU A 118 9.84 5.90 21.90
CA GLU A 118 10.08 5.57 23.30
C GLU A 118 10.74 4.19 23.39
N GLY A 119 12.07 4.19 23.59
CA GLY A 119 12.86 2.96 23.58
C GLY A 119 12.98 2.36 22.17
N TRP A 120 12.91 1.05 22.09
CA TRP A 120 12.99 0.31 20.83
C TRP A 120 11.77 0.60 19.95
N TYR A 121 12.01 0.99 18.70
CA TYR A 121 10.95 1.29 17.74
C TYR A 121 11.42 1.04 16.30
N GLU A 122 10.58 0.38 15.48
CA GLU A 122 10.81 0.12 14.06
C GLU A 122 9.53 0.28 13.21
N GLY A 123 8.65 1.20 13.56
CA GLY A 123 7.40 1.49 12.85
C GLY A 123 7.57 2.39 11.64
N GLY A 124 6.54 3.18 11.37
CA GLY A 124 6.59 4.15 10.30
C GLY A 124 5.29 4.87 10.04
N VAL A 125 5.39 5.86 9.14
CA VAL A 125 4.25 6.56 8.56
C VAL A 125 4.00 6.02 7.17
N LEU A 126 2.76 5.59 6.94
CA LEU A 126 2.28 5.09 5.66
C LEU A 126 1.72 6.24 4.82
N LEU A 127 1.98 6.21 3.53
CA LEU A 127 1.50 7.17 2.54
C LEU A 127 0.86 6.41 1.39
N HIS A 128 -0.25 6.91 0.85
CA HIS A 128 -1.02 6.25 -0.20
C HIS A 128 -1.34 4.78 0.11
N ALA A 129 -1.46 4.45 1.41
CA ALA A 129 -1.75 3.09 1.83
C ALA A 129 -3.20 2.73 1.49
N PRO A 130 -3.46 1.55 0.91
CA PRO A 130 -4.81 1.04 0.72
C PRO A 130 -5.37 0.45 2.02
N LEU A 131 -6.66 0.13 2.03
CA LEU A 131 -7.29 -0.55 3.17
C LEU A 131 -6.77 -1.98 3.35
N ASP A 132 -6.51 -2.66 2.26
CA ASP A 132 -6.10 -4.06 2.22
C ASP A 132 -4.74 -4.23 1.55
N GLY A 133 -4.13 -5.39 1.75
CA GLY A 133 -2.83 -5.72 1.20
C GLY A 133 -1.65 -5.01 1.90
N PRO A 134 -0.45 -5.15 1.36
CA PRO A 134 0.77 -4.66 1.99
C PRO A 134 0.97 -3.16 1.77
N GLY A 135 0.43 -2.32 2.67
CA GLY A 135 0.42 -0.86 2.55
C GLY A 135 1.80 -0.23 2.30
N SER A 136 2.89 -0.82 2.82
CA SER A 136 4.26 -0.33 2.57
C SER A 136 4.80 -0.65 1.18
N LYS A 137 4.22 -1.61 0.47
CA LYS A 137 4.59 -1.99 -0.90
C LYS A 137 3.67 -1.34 -1.93
N LEU A 138 2.38 -1.33 -1.67
CA LEU A 138 1.37 -0.73 -2.55
C LEU A 138 1.42 0.80 -2.50
N GLY A 139 1.51 1.38 -1.30
CA GLY A 139 1.85 2.76 -1.05
C GLY A 139 3.32 2.92 -0.71
N PHE A 140 3.61 3.77 0.28
CA PHE A 140 4.96 4.02 0.78
C PHE A 140 4.97 3.90 2.29
N LYS A 141 6.11 3.54 2.89
CA LYS A 141 6.35 3.68 4.31
C LYS A 141 7.64 4.44 4.56
N ILE A 142 7.56 5.59 5.21
CA ILE A 142 8.74 6.24 5.77
C ILE A 142 9.07 5.50 7.07
N HIS A 143 10.20 4.82 7.08
CA HIS A 143 10.61 3.96 8.18
C HIS A 143 11.18 4.77 9.33
N LEU A 144 10.57 4.67 10.48
CA LEU A 144 11.00 5.36 11.69
C LEU A 144 11.66 4.35 12.63
N ARG A 145 12.87 4.66 13.08
CA ARG A 145 13.64 3.83 14.02
C ARG A 145 14.14 4.65 15.18
N HIS A 146 14.40 3.97 16.30
CA HIS A 146 14.97 4.57 17.51
C HIS A 146 16.49 4.79 17.39
N GLU A 147 17.17 3.99 16.56
CA GLU A 147 18.62 4.01 16.39
C GLU A 147 19.05 5.03 15.33
N GLN A 148 20.26 5.55 15.48
CA GLN A 148 20.92 6.42 14.50
C GLN A 148 21.96 5.62 13.70
N LYS A 149 21.56 4.49 13.15
CA LYS A 149 22.45 3.58 12.41
C LYS A 149 21.87 3.25 11.05
N ALA A 150 22.74 3.14 10.05
CA ALA A 150 22.37 2.73 8.70
C ALA A 150 22.09 1.22 8.61
N TYR A 151 20.98 0.87 7.93
CA TYR A 151 20.55 -0.50 7.65
C TYR A 151 20.07 -0.63 6.19
N GLY A 152 20.68 0.14 5.27
CA GLY A 152 20.28 0.18 3.86
C GLY A 152 18.81 0.59 3.69
N LEU A 153 18.03 -0.23 3.00
CA LEU A 153 16.60 0.03 2.73
C LEU A 153 15.70 0.00 3.99
N ARG A 154 16.27 -0.31 5.17
CA ARG A 154 15.59 -0.32 6.48
C ARG A 154 16.19 0.66 7.46
N SER A 155 16.98 1.61 6.97
CA SER A 155 17.53 2.69 7.79
C SER A 155 16.42 3.59 8.35
N PRO A 156 16.69 4.34 9.44
CA PRO A 156 15.84 5.45 9.84
C PRO A 156 15.63 6.42 8.67
N GLY A 157 14.39 6.80 8.38
CA GLY A 157 14.05 7.65 7.26
C GLY A 157 14.01 6.95 5.89
N ALA A 158 14.34 5.66 5.78
CA ALA A 158 14.23 4.94 4.50
C ALA A 158 12.79 4.92 3.99
N ILE A 159 12.63 4.94 2.68
CA ILE A 159 11.39 4.43 2.07
C ILE A 159 11.51 2.91 2.11
N TYR A 160 10.80 2.31 3.04
CA TYR A 160 10.98 0.92 3.47
C TYR A 160 11.01 -0.07 2.30
N ASP A 161 12.06 -0.90 2.28
CA ASP A 161 12.35 -1.89 1.24
C ASP A 161 12.45 -1.32 -0.21
N ALA A 162 12.55 0.01 -0.37
CA ALA A 162 12.56 0.64 -1.68
C ALA A 162 13.73 1.61 -1.91
N ALA A 163 14.02 2.52 -0.96
CA ALA A 163 15.15 3.43 -1.07
C ALA A 163 15.78 3.72 0.28
N ALA A 164 17.11 3.65 0.35
CA ALA A 164 17.87 4.11 1.50
C ALA A 164 17.89 5.64 1.54
N PRO A 165 17.89 6.28 2.72
CA PRO A 165 18.05 7.72 2.83
C PRO A 165 19.47 8.13 2.45
N ARG A 166 19.62 9.39 2.02
CA ARG A 166 20.96 9.99 1.72
C ARG A 166 21.82 10.13 2.97
N SER A 167 21.17 10.28 4.12
CA SER A 167 21.82 10.45 5.45
C SER A 167 20.92 9.95 6.56
N ILE A 168 21.49 9.69 7.73
CA ILE A 168 20.80 9.33 8.95
C ILE A 168 20.58 10.59 9.78
N ALA A 169 19.40 11.18 9.67
CA ALA A 169 19.08 12.49 10.23
C ALA A 169 18.14 12.44 11.45
N ASN A 170 17.73 11.24 11.91
CA ASN A 170 16.87 11.13 13.08
C ASN A 170 17.63 11.41 14.38
N LEU A 171 16.94 12.00 15.36
CA LEU A 171 17.42 12.20 16.72
C LEU A 171 17.25 10.92 17.55
N PRO A 172 18.00 10.77 18.64
CA PRO A 172 17.87 9.64 19.56
C PRO A 172 16.46 9.45 20.12
N SER A 173 16.15 8.23 20.56
CA SER A 173 14.90 7.94 21.27
C SER A 173 14.68 8.91 22.44
N GLY A 174 13.43 9.31 22.65
CA GLY A 174 13.04 10.31 23.64
C GLY A 174 13.09 11.76 23.14
N GLN A 175 13.64 12.02 21.97
CA GLN A 175 13.68 13.36 21.36
C GLN A 175 12.65 13.49 20.25
N TRP A 176 12.08 14.70 20.12
CA TRP A 176 11.15 15.02 19.03
C TRP A 176 11.91 15.23 17.72
N ASN A 177 11.49 14.53 16.69
CA ASN A 177 11.94 14.69 15.32
C ASN A 177 10.88 15.45 14.52
N TYR A 178 11.29 16.31 13.60
CA TYR A 178 10.42 16.96 12.63
C TYR A 178 10.58 16.31 11.25
N CYS A 179 9.47 15.95 10.64
CA CYS A 179 9.46 15.35 9.31
C CYS A 179 8.51 16.13 8.38
N GLU A 180 8.99 16.47 7.19
CA GLU A 180 8.19 16.99 6.09
C GLU A 180 8.29 16.05 4.89
N ILE A 181 7.14 15.70 4.33
CA ILE A 181 7.02 14.82 3.17
C ILE A 181 6.22 15.57 2.11
N LYS A 182 6.82 15.82 0.95
CA LYS A 182 6.14 16.34 -0.23
C LYS A 182 5.95 15.22 -1.24
N CYS A 183 4.70 14.80 -1.43
CA CYS A 183 4.25 13.96 -2.54
C CYS A 183 3.61 14.88 -3.58
N ASP A 184 4.29 15.11 -4.68
CA ASP A 184 3.85 15.95 -5.80
C ASP A 184 4.23 15.25 -7.09
N TRP A 185 3.41 14.29 -7.50
CA TRP A 185 3.71 13.40 -8.63
C TRP A 185 4.34 14.16 -9.81
N PRO A 186 5.44 13.68 -10.39
CA PRO A 186 6.13 12.43 -10.05
C PRO A 186 7.18 12.53 -8.93
N HIS A 187 7.26 13.64 -8.21
CA HIS A 187 8.31 13.87 -7.22
C HIS A 187 7.89 13.50 -5.81
N LEU A 188 8.78 12.79 -5.11
CA LEU A 188 8.71 12.51 -3.68
C LEU A 188 9.93 13.07 -2.99
N ARG A 189 9.72 14.03 -2.06
CA ARG A 189 10.76 14.61 -1.22
C ARG A 189 10.49 14.33 0.24
N VAL A 190 11.52 13.97 0.99
CA VAL A 190 11.43 13.77 2.44
C VAL A 190 12.55 14.54 3.10
N THR A 191 12.18 15.42 4.01
CA THR A 191 13.09 16.17 4.87
C THR A 191 12.89 15.71 6.31
N LEU A 192 13.97 15.37 7.00
CA LEU A 192 13.99 14.93 8.39
C LEU A 192 14.97 15.81 9.16
N ASN A 193 14.48 16.54 10.19
CA ASN A 193 15.29 17.45 10.99
C ASN A 193 16.14 18.42 10.14
N ASP A 194 15.48 19.03 9.14
CA ASP A 194 16.07 20.01 8.20
C ASP A 194 17.01 19.43 7.15
N GLU A 195 17.19 18.11 7.12
CA GLU A 195 18.05 17.43 6.16
C GLU A 195 17.22 16.74 5.07
N LEU A 196 17.47 17.06 3.80
CA LEU A 196 16.81 16.43 2.66
C LEU A 196 17.35 15.01 2.49
N ILE A 197 16.60 14.01 2.97
CA ILE A 197 17.01 12.61 2.95
C ILE A 197 16.53 11.85 1.71
N HIS A 198 15.47 12.33 1.04
CA HIS A 198 15.01 11.79 -0.25
C HIS A 198 14.61 12.91 -1.22
N ASP A 199 14.97 12.74 -2.47
CA ASP A 199 14.49 13.50 -3.63
C ASP A 199 14.45 12.53 -4.81
N ILE A 200 13.25 12.01 -5.11
CA ILE A 200 13.02 10.84 -5.97
C ILE A 200 11.99 11.21 -7.04
N SER A 201 12.27 10.79 -8.29
CA SER A 201 11.31 10.79 -9.40
C SER A 201 10.65 9.43 -9.46
N MET A 202 9.39 9.36 -9.04
CA MET A 202 8.65 8.08 -8.84
C MET A 202 8.30 7.38 -10.16
N ASP A 203 8.27 8.10 -11.28
CA ASP A 203 7.97 7.58 -12.62
C ASP A 203 9.16 6.86 -13.25
N THR A 204 10.38 7.29 -12.94
CA THR A 204 11.62 6.72 -13.50
C THR A 204 12.21 5.59 -12.67
N GLU A 205 11.98 5.60 -11.37
CA GLU A 205 12.53 4.61 -10.46
C GLU A 205 11.66 3.34 -10.41
N ALA A 206 12.22 2.20 -10.81
CA ALA A 206 11.49 0.93 -10.92
C ALA A 206 10.77 0.50 -9.62
N ALA A 207 11.30 0.86 -8.45
CA ALA A 207 10.70 0.55 -7.15
C ALA A 207 9.42 1.34 -6.86
N PHE A 208 9.12 2.41 -7.62
CA PHE A 208 8.04 3.34 -7.33
C PHE A 208 6.99 3.46 -8.42
N LYS A 209 7.34 3.21 -9.68
CA LYS A 209 6.49 3.51 -10.85
C LYS A 209 5.09 2.86 -10.85
N HIS A 210 4.92 1.76 -10.13
CA HIS A 210 3.66 1.01 -10.04
C HIS A 210 2.96 1.14 -8.69
N ARG A 211 3.49 1.96 -7.77
CA ARG A 211 2.86 2.20 -6.48
C ARG A 211 1.60 3.03 -6.63
N LEU A 212 0.69 2.86 -5.69
CA LEU A 212 -0.54 3.67 -5.64
C LEU A 212 -0.18 5.15 -5.47
N ARG A 213 -0.89 5.99 -6.22
CA ARG A 213 -0.71 7.45 -6.20
C ARG A 213 -1.73 8.16 -5.34
N ARG A 214 -2.69 7.39 -4.81
CA ARG A 214 -3.74 7.86 -3.92
C ARG A 214 -4.01 6.78 -2.87
N GLY A 215 -4.24 7.20 -1.63
CA GLY A 215 -4.60 6.32 -0.52
C GLY A 215 -4.50 7.05 0.80
N PHE A 216 -4.56 6.30 1.88
CA PHE A 216 -4.57 6.84 3.24
C PHE A 216 -3.17 7.21 3.74
N ILE A 217 -3.13 8.20 4.62
CA ILE A 217 -1.98 8.46 5.48
C ILE A 217 -2.19 7.67 6.77
N GLY A 218 -1.16 7.00 7.27
CA GLY A 218 -1.31 6.17 8.45
C GLY A 218 -0.10 6.08 9.34
N ILE A 219 -0.33 5.79 10.61
CA ILE A 219 0.68 5.50 11.62
C ILE A 219 0.62 4.01 11.92
N GLN A 220 1.73 3.31 11.72
CA GLN A 220 1.80 1.87 11.93
C GLN A 220 2.03 1.52 13.40
N ASN A 221 1.25 0.58 13.95
CA ASN A 221 1.54 -0.09 15.20
C ASN A 221 2.24 -1.43 14.93
N ILE A 222 3.40 -1.61 15.55
CA ILE A 222 4.21 -2.83 15.48
C ILE A 222 4.57 -3.38 16.87
N GLY A 223 3.78 -3.04 17.89
CA GLY A 223 4.04 -3.43 19.27
C GLY A 223 5.02 -2.54 20.02
N CYS A 224 5.24 -1.32 19.55
CA CYS A 224 6.22 -0.41 20.12
C CYS A 224 5.62 0.97 20.34
N ARG A 225 6.24 1.75 21.23
CA ARG A 225 5.74 3.04 21.68
C ARG A 225 6.35 4.18 20.88
N ALA A 226 5.49 5.08 20.42
CA ALA A 226 5.89 6.34 19.80
C ALA A 226 4.78 7.38 19.95
N SER A 227 5.15 8.64 19.94
CA SER A 227 4.23 9.78 19.98
C SER A 227 4.32 10.55 18.68
N PHE A 228 3.16 11.05 18.20
CA PHE A 228 3.05 11.85 16.99
C PHE A 228 2.21 13.09 17.28
N ARG A 229 2.68 14.28 16.90
CA ARG A 229 1.96 15.54 17.11
C ARG A 229 2.19 16.52 15.96
N ASN A 230 1.49 17.65 15.99
CA ASN A 230 1.61 18.72 14.98
C ASN A 230 1.45 18.19 13.55
N ILE A 231 0.53 17.19 13.39
CA ILE A 231 0.28 16.57 12.10
C ILE A 231 -0.58 17.52 11.28
N GLN A 232 -0.01 18.04 10.20
CA GLN A 232 -0.64 19.01 9.32
C GLN A 232 -0.47 18.58 7.87
N ILE A 233 -1.46 18.90 7.05
CA ILE A 233 -1.44 18.57 5.63
C ILE A 233 -1.83 19.80 4.79
N ARG A 234 -1.17 19.95 3.66
CA ARG A 234 -1.55 20.85 2.58
C ARG A 234 -1.75 20.03 1.32
N LYS A 235 -2.95 20.06 0.77
CA LYS A 235 -3.25 19.38 -0.51
C LYS A 235 -2.60 20.15 -1.65
N LEU A 236 -2.05 19.41 -2.60
CA LEU A 236 -1.52 19.93 -3.85
C LEU A 236 -2.47 19.57 -5.00
N PRO A 237 -2.42 20.29 -6.13
CA PRO A 237 -3.23 19.95 -7.30
C PRO A 237 -2.95 18.55 -7.81
N ASN A 238 -3.99 17.84 -8.21
CA ASN A 238 -3.86 16.56 -8.88
C ASN A 238 -3.36 16.78 -10.30
N ARG A 239 -2.37 16.00 -10.73
CA ARG A 239 -1.75 16.08 -12.05
C ARG A 239 -1.91 14.80 -12.86
N GLU A 240 -2.63 13.82 -12.31
CA GLU A 240 -2.81 12.53 -12.97
C GLU A 240 -3.87 12.56 -14.06
N GLN A 241 -3.71 11.64 -15.01
CA GLN A 241 -4.77 11.26 -15.92
C GLN A 241 -5.96 10.72 -15.11
N ILE A 242 -7.16 11.10 -15.54
CA ILE A 242 -8.39 10.77 -14.84
C ILE A 242 -8.63 9.24 -14.92
N TRP A 243 -8.71 8.61 -13.76
CA TRP A 243 -9.18 7.25 -13.65
C TRP A 243 -10.69 7.18 -13.95
N GLN A 244 -11.07 6.22 -14.78
CA GLN A 244 -12.48 5.91 -15.05
C GLN A 244 -12.88 4.73 -14.15
N PRO A 245 -13.77 4.92 -13.17
CA PRO A 245 -14.29 3.83 -12.38
C PRO A 245 -15.24 2.97 -13.22
N LEU A 246 -15.08 1.64 -13.15
CA LEU A 246 -15.86 0.70 -13.95
C LEU A 246 -17.20 0.31 -13.31
N PHE A 247 -17.36 0.53 -12.00
CA PHE A 247 -18.55 0.13 -11.25
C PHE A 247 -19.49 1.28 -10.88
N GLN A 248 -19.19 2.50 -11.33
CA GLN A 248 -19.98 3.69 -10.99
C GLN A 248 -21.45 3.61 -11.39
N SER A 249 -21.75 2.93 -12.50
CA SER A 249 -23.14 2.73 -12.99
C SER A 249 -23.81 1.46 -12.44
N GLY A 250 -23.18 0.77 -11.49
CA GLY A 250 -23.66 -0.50 -10.97
C GLY A 250 -23.86 -1.54 -12.07
N MET A 251 -24.78 -2.48 -11.87
CA MET A 251 -25.11 -3.50 -12.87
C MET A 251 -25.67 -2.92 -14.18
N ALA A 252 -26.24 -1.70 -14.17
CA ALA A 252 -26.70 -1.04 -15.39
C ALA A 252 -25.54 -0.76 -16.38
N GLY A 253 -24.30 -0.65 -15.94
CA GLY A 253 -23.10 -0.51 -16.75
C GLY A 253 -22.54 -1.81 -17.29
N MET A 254 -23.12 -2.97 -16.95
CA MET A 254 -22.63 -4.30 -17.28
C MET A 254 -23.57 -5.05 -18.22
N LEU A 255 -23.02 -6.04 -18.92
CA LEU A 255 -23.74 -7.07 -19.68
C LEU A 255 -23.35 -8.41 -19.08
N GLU A 256 -24.33 -9.20 -18.70
CA GLU A 256 -24.11 -10.53 -18.16
C GLU A 256 -24.11 -11.57 -19.30
N LYS A 257 -23.17 -12.51 -19.24
CA LYS A 257 -23.04 -13.63 -20.17
C LYS A 257 -22.78 -14.90 -19.39
N GLY A 258 -23.39 -15.99 -19.81
CA GLY A 258 -23.29 -17.29 -19.12
C GLY A 258 -24.39 -17.46 -18.09
N HIS A 259 -24.10 -18.16 -17.00
CA HIS A 259 -25.08 -18.62 -16.00
C HIS A 259 -24.70 -18.26 -14.56
N SER A 260 -23.70 -17.39 -14.35
CA SER A 260 -23.41 -16.85 -13.03
C SER A 260 -24.52 -15.90 -12.59
N ASP A 261 -24.78 -15.91 -11.31
CA ASP A 261 -25.58 -14.91 -10.63
C ASP A 261 -24.67 -13.74 -10.26
N TRP A 262 -24.90 -12.59 -10.89
CA TRP A 262 -24.13 -11.36 -10.69
C TRP A 262 -24.94 -10.31 -9.95
N HIS A 263 -24.40 -9.79 -8.88
CA HIS A 263 -25.00 -8.66 -8.18
C HIS A 263 -23.92 -7.67 -7.72
N MET A 264 -24.35 -6.44 -7.46
CA MET A 264 -23.45 -5.38 -7.00
C MET A 264 -24.05 -4.69 -5.80
N GLU A 265 -23.32 -4.73 -4.67
CA GLU A 265 -23.66 -4.05 -3.43
C GLU A 265 -22.45 -3.23 -2.96
N GLU A 266 -22.66 -1.97 -2.56
CA GLU A 266 -21.60 -1.07 -2.07
C GLU A 266 -20.36 -1.04 -2.99
N GLU A 267 -20.58 -0.99 -4.31
CA GLU A 267 -19.53 -1.05 -5.35
C GLU A 267 -18.71 -2.34 -5.35
N VAL A 268 -19.18 -3.42 -4.72
CA VAL A 268 -18.62 -4.76 -4.80
C VAL A 268 -19.43 -5.59 -5.78
N LEU A 269 -18.83 -5.94 -6.91
CA LEU A 269 -19.39 -6.88 -7.89
C LEU A 269 -19.11 -8.30 -7.41
N THR A 270 -20.14 -9.09 -7.19
CA THR A 270 -20.04 -10.49 -6.76
C THR A 270 -20.59 -11.41 -7.84
N GLY A 271 -19.80 -12.42 -8.21
CA GLY A 271 -20.20 -13.52 -9.08
C GLY A 271 -20.24 -14.84 -8.31
N GLN A 272 -21.32 -15.58 -8.48
CA GLN A 272 -21.54 -16.89 -7.85
C GLN A 272 -22.38 -17.81 -8.74
N GLY A 273 -22.53 -19.07 -8.30
CA GLY A 273 -23.33 -20.06 -9.02
C GLY A 273 -22.55 -20.78 -10.12
N LYS A 274 -23.04 -20.74 -11.35
CA LYS A 274 -22.40 -21.37 -12.51
C LYS A 274 -21.48 -20.42 -13.24
N ASP A 275 -20.79 -20.91 -14.26
CA ASP A 275 -19.87 -20.12 -15.08
C ASP A 275 -20.53 -18.93 -15.75
N GLY A 276 -19.89 -17.77 -15.70
CA GLY A 276 -20.35 -16.57 -16.36
C GLY A 276 -19.38 -15.40 -16.27
N VAL A 277 -19.71 -14.34 -17.00
CA VAL A 277 -18.91 -13.12 -17.11
C VAL A 277 -19.81 -11.90 -17.06
N ALA A 278 -19.50 -10.96 -16.17
CA ALA A 278 -20.04 -9.60 -16.21
C ALA A 278 -19.08 -8.73 -17.04
N VAL A 279 -19.57 -8.13 -18.14
CA VAL A 279 -18.74 -7.41 -19.10
C VAL A 279 -19.15 -5.94 -19.13
N THR A 280 -18.21 -5.00 -19.11
CA THR A 280 -18.53 -3.58 -19.26
C THR A 280 -19.19 -3.30 -20.61
N LYS A 281 -20.23 -2.43 -20.62
CA LYS A 281 -20.82 -1.92 -21.87
C LYS A 281 -19.84 -1.02 -22.61
N ALA A 282 -19.00 -0.29 -21.88
CA ALA A 282 -17.94 0.53 -22.45
C ALA A 282 -16.78 -0.33 -22.94
N GLU A 283 -16.11 0.14 -23.99
CA GLU A 283 -14.90 -0.45 -24.56
C GLU A 283 -13.69 0.45 -24.31
N PHE A 284 -12.53 -0.17 -24.14
CA PHE A 284 -11.28 0.49 -23.83
C PHE A 284 -10.20 0.09 -24.83
N SER A 285 -9.38 1.05 -25.23
CA SER A 285 -8.26 0.82 -26.16
C SER A 285 -6.94 0.79 -25.39
N SER A 286 -6.03 -0.10 -25.81
CA SER A 286 -4.63 -0.05 -25.38
C SER A 286 -3.92 1.19 -25.94
N PRO A 287 -2.92 1.74 -25.23
CA PRO A 287 -2.39 1.26 -23.96
C PRO A 287 -3.22 1.73 -22.75
N PHE A 288 -3.36 0.87 -21.76
CA PHE A 288 -4.07 1.19 -20.50
C PHE A 288 -3.47 0.52 -19.27
N GLU A 289 -3.73 1.11 -18.11
CA GLU A 289 -3.60 0.48 -16.79
C GLU A 289 -4.99 0.20 -16.24
N LEU A 290 -5.24 -1.05 -15.83
CA LEU A 290 -6.43 -1.48 -15.10
C LEU A 290 -6.03 -1.86 -13.67
N GLN A 291 -6.74 -1.34 -12.69
CA GLN A 291 -6.63 -1.74 -11.28
C GLN A 291 -7.96 -2.29 -10.80
N VAL A 292 -7.92 -3.41 -10.09
CA VAL A 292 -9.10 -3.99 -9.44
C VAL A 292 -8.68 -4.74 -8.18
N TRP A 293 -9.44 -4.55 -7.11
CA TRP A 293 -9.35 -5.38 -5.92
C TRP A 293 -10.19 -6.63 -6.12
N VAL A 294 -9.58 -7.79 -5.87
CA VAL A 294 -10.21 -9.10 -6.05
C VAL A 294 -10.16 -9.86 -4.73
N LYS A 295 -11.24 -10.58 -4.42
CA LYS A 295 -11.30 -11.55 -3.34
C LYS A 295 -11.98 -12.82 -3.84
N THR A 296 -11.24 -13.92 -3.84
CA THR A 296 -11.79 -15.27 -4.04
C THR A 296 -12.27 -15.82 -2.72
N ILE A 297 -13.43 -16.49 -2.75
CA ILE A 297 -13.87 -17.31 -1.63
C ILE A 297 -13.31 -18.72 -1.85
N VAL A 298 -13.22 -19.54 -0.81
CA VAL A 298 -12.61 -20.87 -0.87
C VAL A 298 -13.00 -21.62 -2.14
N ASN A 299 -12.01 -22.03 -2.92
CA ASN A 299 -12.15 -22.63 -4.25
C ASN A 299 -12.75 -21.70 -5.31
N GLY A 300 -12.83 -20.39 -5.06
CA GLY A 300 -13.26 -19.42 -6.06
C GLY A 300 -12.28 -19.36 -7.22
N ASN A 301 -12.79 -19.50 -8.43
CA ASN A 301 -12.04 -19.39 -9.67
C ASN A 301 -12.71 -18.39 -10.59
N GLY A 302 -11.92 -17.54 -11.21
CA GLY A 302 -12.39 -16.52 -12.14
C GLY A 302 -11.23 -15.74 -12.70
N GLY A 303 -11.52 -14.57 -13.24
CA GLY A 303 -10.47 -13.77 -13.87
C GLY A 303 -10.94 -12.41 -14.36
N VAL A 304 -9.99 -11.64 -14.85
CA VAL A 304 -10.23 -10.38 -15.52
C VAL A 304 -9.92 -10.52 -17.00
N LEU A 305 -10.91 -10.25 -17.83
CA LEU A 305 -10.85 -10.39 -19.27
C LEU A 305 -10.73 -9.02 -19.93
N PHE A 306 -9.94 -8.93 -20.98
CA PHE A 306 -9.78 -7.70 -21.77
C PHE A 306 -9.41 -8.01 -23.23
N ASN A 307 -9.37 -7.00 -24.10
CA ASN A 307 -9.22 -7.15 -25.55
C ASN A 307 -10.31 -8.05 -26.15
N GLY A 308 -11.51 -7.50 -26.30
CA GLY A 308 -12.69 -8.22 -26.80
C GLY A 308 -12.54 -8.74 -28.24
N GLY A 309 -13.20 -9.87 -28.55
CA GLY A 309 -13.19 -10.56 -29.85
C GLY A 309 -12.78 -12.02 -29.69
N HIS A 310 -12.43 -12.65 -30.80
CA HIS A 310 -11.91 -14.02 -30.82
C HIS A 310 -10.49 -14.04 -30.25
N GLY A 311 -10.34 -14.24 -28.95
CA GLY A 311 -9.04 -14.24 -28.27
C GLY A 311 -8.99 -13.28 -27.10
N ARG A 312 -9.98 -13.37 -26.22
CA ARG A 312 -9.95 -12.66 -24.92
C ARG A 312 -8.70 -13.05 -24.15
N LEU A 313 -7.97 -12.04 -23.71
CA LEU A 313 -6.93 -12.24 -22.73
C LEU A 313 -7.58 -12.34 -21.37
N GLU A 314 -7.19 -13.35 -20.62
CA GLU A 314 -7.62 -13.56 -19.25
C GLU A 314 -6.44 -13.47 -18.29
N VAL A 315 -6.58 -12.64 -17.26
CA VAL A 315 -5.73 -12.70 -16.09
C VAL A 315 -6.45 -13.51 -15.02
N GLN A 316 -5.90 -14.68 -14.75
CA GLN A 316 -6.47 -15.66 -13.82
C GLN A 316 -6.51 -15.15 -12.38
N CYS A 317 -7.59 -15.45 -11.68
CA CYS A 317 -7.77 -15.26 -10.24
C CYS A 317 -8.16 -16.59 -9.60
N PHE A 318 -7.15 -17.42 -9.30
CA PHE A 318 -7.31 -18.75 -8.72
C PHE A 318 -6.16 -19.05 -7.76
N ASN A 319 -6.46 -19.14 -6.46
CA ASN A 319 -5.45 -19.26 -5.40
C ASN A 319 -5.10 -20.73 -5.08
N ALA A 320 -4.93 -21.56 -6.09
CA ALA A 320 -4.46 -22.93 -5.94
C ALA A 320 -2.94 -23.00 -6.21
N PRO A 321 -2.12 -23.35 -5.20
CA PRO A 321 -0.65 -23.39 -5.36
C PRO A 321 -0.16 -24.33 -6.46
N ASP A 322 -0.88 -25.44 -6.68
CA ASP A 322 -0.54 -26.48 -7.66
C ASP A 322 -1.12 -26.20 -9.06
N SER A 323 -1.80 -25.07 -9.24
CA SER A 323 -2.34 -24.67 -10.54
C SER A 323 -1.20 -24.29 -11.50
N THR A 324 -1.31 -24.73 -12.75
CA THR A 324 -0.43 -24.25 -13.85
C THR A 324 -0.66 -22.78 -14.18
N ASN A 325 -1.83 -22.25 -13.83
CA ASN A 325 -2.20 -20.85 -14.02
C ASN A 325 -2.74 -20.28 -12.69
N PRO A 326 -1.89 -20.04 -11.66
CA PRO A 326 -2.33 -19.40 -10.42
C PRO A 326 -2.67 -17.94 -10.64
N THR A 327 -3.25 -17.29 -9.64
CA THR A 327 -3.60 -15.85 -9.67
C THR A 327 -2.47 -15.00 -10.23
N GLY A 328 -2.82 -14.14 -11.20
CA GLY A 328 -1.91 -13.26 -11.91
C GLY A 328 -1.32 -13.86 -13.19
N SER A 329 -1.61 -15.11 -13.54
CA SER A 329 -1.24 -15.71 -14.84
C SER A 329 -2.03 -15.08 -15.98
N PHE A 330 -1.39 -14.84 -17.14
CA PHE A 330 -2.13 -14.80 -18.39
C PHE A 330 -2.50 -16.23 -18.76
N TYR A 331 -3.78 -16.56 -18.66
CA TYR A 331 -4.28 -17.94 -18.78
C TYR A 331 -3.80 -18.62 -20.08
N ASN A 332 -3.13 -19.76 -19.94
CA ASN A 332 -2.52 -20.52 -21.04
C ASN A 332 -1.51 -19.77 -21.94
N ILE A 333 -1.02 -18.59 -21.50
CA ILE A 333 -0.05 -17.79 -22.25
C ILE A 333 1.23 -17.61 -21.44
N ALA A 334 1.13 -17.10 -20.21
CA ALA A 334 2.27 -16.85 -19.35
C ALA A 334 1.90 -17.09 -17.89
N PRO A 335 2.40 -18.16 -17.25
CA PRO A 335 2.09 -18.46 -15.86
C PRO A 335 2.70 -17.42 -14.92
N ALA A 336 2.02 -17.16 -13.81
CA ALA A 336 2.57 -16.33 -12.75
C ALA A 336 3.75 -17.04 -12.08
N LYS A 337 4.84 -16.32 -11.89
CA LYS A 337 6.08 -16.83 -11.25
C LYS A 337 5.89 -17.14 -9.77
N ARG A 338 4.92 -16.52 -9.12
CA ARG A 338 4.63 -16.64 -7.69
C ARG A 338 3.15 -16.39 -7.44
N LEU A 339 2.58 -17.13 -6.48
CA LEU A 339 1.26 -16.86 -5.92
C LEU A 339 1.41 -15.87 -4.75
N LEU A 340 0.84 -14.68 -4.86
CA LEU A 340 0.94 -13.58 -3.89
C LEU A 340 -0.41 -13.17 -3.29
N SER A 341 -1.42 -13.99 -3.48
CA SER A 341 -2.79 -13.79 -2.98
C SER A 341 -3.26 -15.03 -2.21
N ARG A 342 -4.30 -14.86 -1.42
CA ARG A 342 -4.95 -15.94 -0.66
C ARG A 342 -6.45 -15.82 -0.76
N ASP A 343 -7.15 -16.93 -0.64
CA ASP A 343 -8.59 -16.93 -0.52
C ASP A 343 -9.05 -16.16 0.71
N GLN A 344 -10.22 -15.51 0.62
CA GLN A 344 -10.84 -14.70 1.65
C GLN A 344 -10.11 -13.39 1.99
N GLU A 345 -8.98 -13.09 1.33
CA GLU A 345 -8.25 -11.83 1.46
C GLU A 345 -8.40 -10.99 0.19
N TRP A 346 -8.56 -9.68 0.34
CA TRP A 346 -8.51 -8.76 -0.79
C TRP A 346 -7.08 -8.60 -1.27
N PHE A 347 -6.85 -8.77 -2.57
CA PHE A 347 -5.58 -8.48 -3.23
C PHE A 347 -5.78 -7.50 -4.39
N LEU A 348 -4.78 -6.66 -4.64
CA LEU A 348 -4.78 -5.74 -5.77
C LEU A 348 -4.21 -6.44 -6.99
N LEU A 349 -5.00 -6.46 -8.06
CA LEU A 349 -4.56 -6.83 -9.40
C LEU A 349 -4.36 -5.56 -10.22
N GLN A 350 -3.16 -5.40 -10.80
CA GLN A 350 -2.83 -4.31 -11.72
C GLN A 350 -2.41 -4.91 -13.06
N ILE A 351 -3.04 -4.47 -14.14
CA ILE A 351 -2.79 -4.94 -15.51
C ILE A 351 -2.33 -3.76 -16.34
N PHE A 352 -1.12 -3.82 -16.84
CA PHE A 352 -0.56 -2.85 -17.79
C PHE A 352 -0.59 -3.46 -19.18
N ASN A 353 -1.57 -3.05 -20.01
CA ASN A 353 -1.68 -3.52 -21.37
C ASN A 353 -1.14 -2.46 -22.35
N ARG A 354 -0.12 -2.82 -23.13
CA ARG A 354 0.52 -1.96 -24.13
C ARG A 354 0.30 -2.48 -25.56
N GLY A 355 -0.85 -3.08 -25.82
CA GLY A 355 -1.18 -3.68 -27.11
C GLY A 355 -0.51 -5.06 -27.25
N SER A 356 0.61 -5.14 -27.93
CA SER A 356 1.33 -6.42 -28.16
C SER A 356 2.01 -7.00 -26.92
N THR A 357 2.08 -6.25 -25.84
CA THR A 357 2.65 -6.70 -24.56
C THR A 357 1.74 -6.35 -23.40
N ALA A 358 1.76 -7.18 -22.36
CA ALA A 358 1.07 -6.88 -21.11
C ALA A 358 1.83 -7.41 -19.91
N GLU A 359 1.66 -6.74 -18.77
CA GLU A 359 2.27 -7.09 -17.49
C GLU A 359 1.19 -7.15 -16.42
N VAL A 360 1.29 -8.12 -15.51
CA VAL A 360 0.42 -8.25 -14.35
C VAL A 360 1.23 -8.14 -13.07
N LEU A 361 0.73 -7.28 -12.17
CA LEU A 361 1.20 -7.22 -10.79
C LEU A 361 0.09 -7.71 -9.86
N VAL A 362 0.48 -8.47 -8.86
CA VAL A 362 -0.36 -8.85 -7.71
C VAL A 362 0.25 -8.26 -6.45
N ASN A 363 -0.53 -7.47 -5.72
CA ASN A 363 -0.07 -6.77 -4.52
C ASN A 363 1.22 -5.95 -4.75
N GLY A 364 1.31 -5.30 -5.94
CA GLY A 364 2.42 -4.43 -6.33
C GLY A 364 3.69 -5.16 -6.77
N GLU A 365 3.69 -6.49 -6.86
CA GLU A 365 4.80 -7.27 -7.38
C GLU A 365 4.47 -7.84 -8.77
N SER A 366 5.38 -7.65 -9.73
CA SER A 366 5.25 -8.19 -11.07
C SER A 366 5.34 -9.73 -11.05
N VAL A 367 4.28 -10.39 -11.52
CA VAL A 367 4.18 -11.86 -11.49
C VAL A 367 4.20 -12.51 -12.86
N SER A 368 3.70 -11.83 -13.90
CA SER A 368 3.68 -12.38 -15.26
C SER A 368 3.79 -11.29 -16.33
N HIS A 369 4.33 -11.69 -17.48
CA HIS A 369 4.46 -10.86 -18.68
C HIS A 369 4.05 -11.66 -19.90
N ALA A 370 3.14 -11.12 -20.72
CA ALA A 370 2.78 -11.65 -22.02
C ALA A 370 3.38 -10.80 -23.12
N ARG A 371 3.79 -11.45 -24.22
CA ARG A 371 4.36 -10.82 -25.42
C ARG A 371 3.68 -11.37 -26.67
N ASP A 372 3.88 -10.67 -27.79
CA ASP A 372 3.35 -11.07 -29.09
C ASP A 372 1.82 -11.25 -29.12
N LEU A 373 1.15 -10.51 -28.23
CA LEU A 373 -0.31 -10.48 -28.18
C LEU A 373 -0.88 -9.97 -29.51
N LYS A 374 -2.00 -10.54 -29.93
CA LYS A 374 -2.62 -10.23 -31.22
C LYS A 374 -3.76 -9.23 -31.06
N PRO A 375 -4.00 -8.36 -32.07
CA PRO A 375 -5.18 -7.51 -32.08
C PRO A 375 -6.48 -8.35 -32.07
N PRO A 376 -7.62 -7.73 -31.72
CA PRO A 376 -7.80 -6.30 -31.46
C PRO A 376 -7.27 -5.87 -30.11
N TYR A 377 -6.71 -4.66 -30.05
CA TYR A 377 -6.21 -4.03 -28.82
C TYR A 377 -7.27 -3.09 -28.21
N ARG A 378 -8.52 -3.36 -28.48
CA ARG A 378 -9.69 -2.66 -27.97
C ARG A 378 -10.78 -3.65 -27.62
N GLY A 379 -11.52 -3.38 -26.56
CA GLY A 379 -12.69 -4.16 -26.16
C GLY A 379 -13.15 -3.84 -24.76
N SER A 380 -14.17 -4.57 -24.35
CA SER A 380 -14.75 -4.48 -23.01
C SER A 380 -13.84 -5.14 -21.98
N ILE A 381 -13.98 -4.72 -20.72
CA ILE A 381 -13.40 -5.40 -19.56
C ILE A 381 -14.44 -6.39 -19.03
N GLY A 382 -14.04 -7.64 -18.79
CA GLY A 382 -14.87 -8.69 -18.24
C GLY A 382 -14.39 -9.13 -16.87
N PHE A 383 -15.34 -9.48 -16.01
CA PHE A 383 -15.12 -10.07 -14.70
C PHE A 383 -15.74 -11.46 -14.70
N GLN A 384 -14.93 -12.50 -14.55
CA GLN A 384 -15.34 -13.89 -14.71
C GLN A 384 -15.53 -14.57 -13.36
N HIS A 385 -16.55 -15.40 -13.28
CA HIS A 385 -16.72 -16.46 -12.31
C HIS A 385 -16.79 -17.79 -13.05
N HIS A 386 -16.01 -18.80 -12.64
CA HIS A 386 -15.86 -20.04 -13.39
C HIS A 386 -16.23 -21.31 -12.59
N THR A 387 -16.09 -21.34 -11.28
CA THR A 387 -16.28 -22.58 -10.51
C THR A 387 -17.65 -22.63 -9.85
N PRO A 388 -18.48 -23.66 -10.11
CA PRO A 388 -19.72 -23.87 -9.36
C PRO A 388 -19.44 -24.05 -7.86
N GLY A 389 -20.25 -23.42 -7.02
CA GLY A 389 -20.14 -23.49 -5.57
C GLY A 389 -19.10 -22.59 -4.91
N GLY A 390 -18.23 -21.92 -5.69
CA GLY A 390 -17.37 -20.86 -5.21
C GLY A 390 -18.00 -19.48 -5.43
N SER A 391 -17.31 -18.44 -5.02
CA SER A 391 -17.67 -17.09 -5.40
C SER A 391 -16.40 -16.22 -5.55
N ILE A 392 -16.54 -15.14 -6.31
CA ILE A 392 -15.48 -14.17 -6.52
C ILE A 392 -16.07 -12.77 -6.41
N GLN A 393 -15.31 -11.88 -5.79
CA GLN A 393 -15.69 -10.50 -5.57
C GLN A 393 -14.66 -9.56 -6.20
N TYR A 394 -15.16 -8.50 -6.81
CA TYR A 394 -14.38 -7.44 -7.43
C TYR A 394 -14.83 -6.09 -6.89
N ARG A 395 -13.92 -5.19 -6.53
CA ARG A 395 -14.26 -3.83 -6.09
C ARG A 395 -13.25 -2.80 -6.59
N ALA A 396 -13.67 -1.55 -6.56
CA ALA A 396 -12.83 -0.40 -6.94
C ALA A 396 -12.10 -0.60 -8.28
N ALA A 397 -12.77 -1.29 -9.23
CA ALA A 397 -12.22 -1.47 -10.57
C ALA A 397 -12.17 -0.14 -11.30
N ARG A 398 -10.99 0.22 -11.80
CA ARG A 398 -10.75 1.47 -12.50
C ARG A 398 -9.72 1.31 -13.61
N ILE A 399 -9.86 2.09 -14.65
CA ILE A 399 -8.99 2.05 -15.83
C ILE A 399 -8.53 3.45 -16.21
N ARG A 400 -7.32 3.58 -16.74
CA ARG A 400 -6.80 4.81 -17.34
C ARG A 400 -5.95 4.50 -18.56
N ALA A 401 -5.89 5.44 -19.51
CA ALA A 401 -4.88 5.39 -20.55
C ALA A 401 -3.48 5.58 -19.93
N ILE A 402 -2.47 4.97 -20.54
CA ILE A 402 -1.05 5.16 -20.21
C ILE A 402 -0.29 5.45 -21.50
N GLU A 403 0.93 5.98 -21.37
CA GLU A 403 1.84 6.20 -22.49
C GLU A 403 2.61 4.94 -22.88
#